data_5d6aabb43a9869f29d9d5052d7dcedad
#
_entry.id   5d6aabb43a9869f29d9d5052d7dcedad
#
_cell.length_a   1.000
_cell.length_b   1.000
_cell.length_c   1.000
_cell.angle_alpha   90.00
_cell.angle_beta   90.00
_cell.angle_gamma   90.00
#
_symmetry.space_group_name_H-M   'P 1'
#
loop_
_entity.id
_entity.type
_entity.pdbx_description
1 polymer ?
#
loop_
_entity_poly.entity_id
_entity_poly.type
_entity_poly.pdbx_seq_one_letter_code
_entity_poly.pdbx_strand_id
1 'polypeptide(L)'
;MLDAASIIAEAESKVGIADTDPGVAGNLARLLDSMNATFPLSEAGEARVRSILLMDATNRLESLKWTRDVPEIAEEPIEAPVFLMGLPRSGTTYFQYLFDRDSRFRLIRTWESTLPSPPPGLDPASVETRRQAWRELQKARPHFEGFEALHLYDEDGSDECHAFLQQSWGAAGLHNLFRVPEFFDWLLDWLDLAETYRVHKRQLQCLQWRSPRKPWALKYPNHVIAMNEILEVYPDARFVMTHRDPAQVVGSISKMSWNLRSVVAATTPDMHQVGADMLHFIQRHVDRIMEFDAGPHGDRVVHVDYYALVADPVGEMRRIHAGIGIDTPDAIAKSVGDWHAANPKNARGRNDYSLDQYGLDIGAVREQFALYASRFGIPTEADGLARIGATA
;
A
#
# COMPACT_ATOMS: atom_id res chain seq x y z
N MET A 1 -13.60 -17.46 17.18
CA MET A 1 -14.19 -16.65 16.09
C MET A 1 -14.09 -15.17 16.48
N LEU A 2 -13.55 -14.34 15.60
CA LEU A 2 -13.35 -12.92 15.85
C LEU A 2 -14.68 -12.17 15.84
N ASP A 3 -14.84 -11.21 16.76
CA ASP A 3 -16.04 -10.38 16.92
C ASP A 3 -15.67 -8.89 16.83
N ALA A 4 -16.31 -8.18 15.91
CA ALA A 4 -16.06 -6.77 15.65
C ALA A 4 -16.37 -5.88 16.86
N ALA A 5 -17.50 -6.12 17.52
CA ALA A 5 -17.93 -5.32 18.67
C ALA A 5 -16.93 -5.44 19.83
N SER A 6 -16.43 -6.66 20.07
CA SER A 6 -15.41 -6.90 21.11
C SER A 6 -14.09 -6.16 20.81
N ILE A 7 -13.65 -6.13 19.56
CA ILE A 7 -12.40 -5.45 19.14
C ILE A 7 -12.56 -3.94 19.31
N ILE A 8 -13.68 -3.37 18.85
CA ILE A 8 -13.96 -1.93 18.96
C ILE A 8 -14.06 -1.53 20.45
N ALA A 9 -14.86 -2.26 21.26
CA ALA A 9 -15.01 -1.95 22.67
C ALA A 9 -13.69 -2.01 23.46
N GLU A 10 -12.80 -2.96 23.12
CA GLU A 10 -11.48 -3.01 23.74
C GLU A 10 -10.61 -1.83 23.33
N ALA A 11 -10.63 -1.42 22.05
CA ALA A 11 -9.90 -0.25 21.58
C ALA A 11 -10.41 1.05 22.24
N GLU A 12 -11.73 1.23 22.33
CA GLU A 12 -12.38 2.35 23.02
C GLU A 12 -11.97 2.41 24.50
N SER A 13 -11.98 1.26 25.17
CA SER A 13 -11.54 1.17 26.57
C SER A 13 -10.06 1.54 26.76
N LYS A 14 -9.19 1.14 25.82
CA LYS A 14 -7.75 1.46 25.86
C LYS A 14 -7.47 2.94 25.64
N VAL A 15 -8.17 3.56 24.71
CA VAL A 15 -7.94 4.97 24.31
C VAL A 15 -8.75 5.94 25.16
N GLY A 16 -9.86 5.47 25.74
CA GLY A 16 -10.74 6.26 26.60
C GLY A 16 -11.69 7.18 25.84
N ILE A 17 -12.00 6.87 24.58
CA ILE A 17 -13.02 7.56 23.78
C ILE A 17 -13.88 6.57 23.02
N ALA A 18 -15.13 6.96 22.73
CA ALA A 18 -15.98 6.22 21.81
C ALA A 18 -15.60 6.51 20.36
N ASP A 19 -15.83 5.51 19.51
CA ASP A 19 -15.68 5.64 18.08
C ASP A 19 -16.83 6.46 17.49
N THR A 20 -16.48 7.54 16.79
CA THR A 20 -17.45 8.43 16.14
C THR A 20 -17.29 8.49 14.62
N ASP A 21 -16.32 7.76 14.06
CA ASP A 21 -16.12 7.71 12.61
C ASP A 21 -17.27 6.91 11.95
N PRO A 22 -17.92 7.45 10.91
CA PRO A 22 -19.08 6.81 10.29
C PRO A 22 -18.73 5.45 9.68
N GLY A 23 -19.60 4.46 9.90
CA GLY A 23 -19.55 3.18 9.21
C GLY A 23 -18.42 2.22 9.61
N VAL A 24 -17.42 2.66 10.37
CA VAL A 24 -16.18 1.88 10.62
C VAL A 24 -16.45 0.55 11.32
N ALA A 25 -17.32 0.53 12.34
CA ALA A 25 -17.71 -0.71 13.01
C ALA A 25 -18.40 -1.69 12.05
N GLY A 26 -19.25 -1.17 11.15
CA GLY A 26 -19.90 -1.96 10.10
C GLY A 26 -18.89 -2.52 9.07
N ASN A 27 -17.86 -1.76 8.73
CA ASN A 27 -16.80 -2.21 7.82
C ASN A 27 -16.04 -3.39 8.44
N LEU A 28 -15.68 -3.30 9.72
CA LEU A 28 -15.03 -4.40 10.44
C LEU A 28 -15.91 -5.65 10.51
N ALA A 29 -17.19 -5.47 10.81
CA ALA A 29 -18.13 -6.59 10.86
C ALA A 29 -18.19 -7.32 9.50
N ARG A 30 -18.34 -6.60 8.39
CA ARG A 30 -18.34 -7.18 7.04
C ARG A 30 -17.01 -7.89 6.69
N LEU A 31 -15.87 -7.31 7.08
CA LEU A 31 -14.57 -7.95 6.90
C LEU A 31 -14.52 -9.30 7.63
N LEU A 32 -14.96 -9.32 8.88
CA LEU A 32 -14.95 -10.54 9.70
C LEU A 32 -15.97 -11.56 9.22
N ASP A 33 -17.16 -11.15 8.76
CA ASP A 33 -18.16 -12.03 8.17
C ASP A 33 -17.61 -12.74 6.94
N SER A 34 -17.00 -11.99 6.01
CA SER A 34 -16.36 -12.56 4.80
C SER A 34 -15.20 -13.50 5.17
N MET A 35 -14.38 -13.12 6.16
CA MET A 35 -13.28 -13.96 6.64
C MET A 35 -13.79 -15.26 7.27
N ASN A 36 -14.75 -15.17 8.18
CA ASN A 36 -15.32 -16.34 8.86
C ASN A 36 -15.99 -17.33 7.87
N ALA A 37 -16.56 -16.82 6.78
CA ALA A 37 -17.20 -17.63 5.76
C ALA A 37 -16.22 -18.39 4.85
N THR A 38 -15.04 -17.80 4.60
CA THR A 38 -14.17 -18.26 3.49
C THR A 38 -12.73 -18.57 3.88
N PHE A 39 -12.30 -18.19 5.10
CA PHE A 39 -10.89 -18.27 5.49
C PHE A 39 -10.72 -18.71 6.96
N PRO A 40 -10.80 -20.03 7.25
CA PRO A 40 -10.61 -20.54 8.59
C PRO A 40 -9.19 -20.27 9.09
N LEU A 41 -9.09 -19.65 10.27
CA LEU A 41 -7.83 -19.31 10.92
C LEU A 41 -7.36 -20.45 11.84
N SER A 42 -6.05 -20.65 11.95
CA SER A 42 -5.47 -21.42 13.05
C SER A 42 -5.65 -20.68 14.38
N GLU A 43 -5.50 -21.33 15.52
CA GLU A 43 -5.56 -20.68 16.84
C GLU A 43 -4.54 -19.54 16.96
N ALA A 44 -3.30 -19.77 16.55
CA ALA A 44 -2.27 -18.75 16.50
C ALA A 44 -2.59 -17.65 15.48
N GLY A 45 -3.18 -18.01 14.35
CA GLY A 45 -3.67 -17.09 13.32
C GLY A 45 -4.78 -16.19 13.84
N GLU A 46 -5.76 -16.74 14.55
CA GLU A 46 -6.86 -15.95 15.15
C GLU A 46 -6.33 -14.93 16.17
N ALA A 47 -5.43 -15.36 17.06
CA ALA A 47 -4.80 -14.45 18.03
C ALA A 47 -4.02 -13.31 17.34
N ARG A 48 -3.28 -13.66 16.28
CA ARG A 48 -2.52 -12.68 15.49
C ARG A 48 -3.41 -11.69 14.75
N VAL A 49 -4.43 -12.17 14.04
CA VAL A 49 -5.38 -11.32 13.32
C VAL A 49 -6.08 -10.38 14.29
N ARG A 50 -6.54 -10.90 15.44
CA ARG A 50 -7.13 -10.07 16.49
C ARG A 50 -6.20 -8.96 16.96
N SER A 51 -4.92 -9.28 17.18
CA SER A 51 -3.93 -8.29 17.59
C SER A 51 -3.73 -7.19 16.55
N ILE A 52 -3.67 -7.54 15.26
CA ILE A 52 -3.58 -6.57 14.15
C ILE A 52 -4.79 -5.66 14.14
N LEU A 53 -6.00 -6.22 14.12
CA LEU A 53 -7.24 -5.46 14.05
C LEU A 53 -7.44 -4.54 15.27
N LEU A 54 -7.04 -4.99 16.45
CA LEU A 54 -7.07 -4.19 17.67
C LEU A 54 -6.06 -3.03 17.63
N MET A 55 -4.86 -3.26 17.08
CA MET A 55 -3.86 -2.21 16.89
C MET A 55 -4.37 -1.15 15.89
N ASP A 56 -4.98 -1.57 14.80
CA ASP A 56 -5.57 -0.66 13.80
C ASP A 56 -6.68 0.21 14.40
N ALA A 57 -7.62 -0.41 15.13
CA ALA A 57 -8.67 0.30 15.84
C ALA A 57 -8.11 1.30 16.87
N THR A 58 -7.09 0.87 17.65
CA THR A 58 -6.44 1.72 18.64
C THR A 58 -5.75 2.92 17.99
N ASN A 59 -4.94 2.70 16.95
CA ASN A 59 -4.23 3.77 16.23
C ASN A 59 -5.20 4.79 15.61
N ARG A 60 -6.34 4.32 15.09
CA ARG A 60 -7.37 5.19 14.55
C ARG A 60 -8.01 6.05 15.65
N LEU A 61 -8.42 5.44 16.75
CA LEU A 61 -9.02 6.14 17.89
C LEU A 61 -8.04 7.13 18.52
N GLU A 62 -6.75 6.79 18.62
CA GLU A 62 -5.72 7.73 19.06
C GLU A 62 -5.66 8.97 18.17
N SER A 63 -5.70 8.83 16.84
CA SER A 63 -5.70 9.96 15.93
C SER A 63 -6.97 10.81 16.08
N LEU A 64 -8.12 10.17 16.29
CA LEU A 64 -9.40 10.84 16.56
C LEU A 64 -9.34 11.62 17.89
N LYS A 65 -8.78 11.02 18.93
CA LYS A 65 -8.57 11.67 20.22
C LYS A 65 -7.68 12.90 20.10
N TRP A 66 -6.54 12.80 19.42
CA TRP A 66 -5.61 13.91 19.26
C TRP A 66 -6.22 15.09 18.49
N THR A 67 -6.98 14.83 17.42
CA THR A 67 -7.67 15.90 16.68
C THR A 67 -8.81 16.53 17.48
N ARG A 68 -9.43 15.79 18.42
CA ARG A 68 -10.41 16.32 19.35
C ARG A 68 -9.77 17.16 20.46
N ASP A 69 -8.67 16.66 21.07
CA ASP A 69 -8.01 17.27 22.23
C ASP A 69 -7.12 18.47 21.80
N VAL A 70 -6.67 18.48 20.55
CA VAL A 70 -5.87 19.55 19.90
C VAL A 70 -6.48 19.85 18.52
N PRO A 71 -7.58 20.61 18.43
CA PRO A 71 -8.32 20.82 17.19
C PRO A 71 -7.48 21.39 16.03
N GLU A 72 -6.42 22.14 16.32
CA GLU A 72 -5.52 22.72 15.34
C GLU A 72 -4.80 21.64 14.50
N ILE A 73 -4.72 20.39 14.97
CA ILE A 73 -4.21 19.28 14.17
C ILE A 73 -5.10 19.04 12.94
N ALA A 74 -6.42 19.13 13.10
CA ALA A 74 -7.36 18.96 11.99
C ALA A 74 -7.25 20.06 10.93
N GLU A 75 -6.71 21.23 11.30
CA GLU A 75 -6.48 22.36 10.40
C GLU A 75 -5.11 22.30 9.69
N GLU A 76 -4.24 21.31 10.07
CA GLU A 76 -2.92 21.18 9.46
C GLU A 76 -3.06 20.85 7.96
N PRO A 77 -2.54 21.70 7.05
CA PRO A 77 -2.71 21.47 5.62
C PRO A 77 -1.82 20.34 5.13
N ILE A 78 -2.37 19.46 4.31
CA ILE A 78 -1.62 18.48 3.51
C ILE A 78 -1.67 18.98 2.07
N GLU A 79 -0.60 19.60 1.62
CA GLU A 79 -0.54 20.33 0.35
C GLU A 79 0.14 19.51 -0.74
N ALA A 80 -0.50 19.44 -1.91
CA ALA A 80 -0.01 18.82 -3.13
C ALA A 80 0.69 17.47 -2.93
N PRO A 81 0.05 16.51 -2.20
CA PRO A 81 0.67 15.21 -1.97
C PRO A 81 0.83 14.46 -3.30
N VAL A 82 1.94 13.74 -3.43
CA VAL A 82 2.22 12.89 -4.59
C VAL A 82 1.90 11.45 -4.23
N PHE A 83 0.90 10.87 -4.89
CA PHE A 83 0.52 9.47 -4.71
C PHE A 83 1.28 8.57 -5.68
N LEU A 84 2.11 7.69 -5.13
CA LEU A 84 2.90 6.70 -5.85
C LEU A 84 2.12 5.39 -5.89
N MET A 85 1.65 4.99 -7.06
CA MET A 85 0.73 3.88 -7.23
C MET A 85 1.02 3.03 -8.46
N GLY A 86 0.19 2.03 -8.72
CA GLY A 86 0.24 1.13 -9.86
C GLY A 86 -0.35 -0.22 -9.48
N LEU A 87 -0.36 -1.18 -10.38
CA LEU A 87 -0.71 -2.52 -9.97
C LEU A 87 0.27 -3.03 -8.90
N PRO A 88 -0.17 -3.75 -7.87
CA PRO A 88 0.74 -4.40 -6.93
C PRO A 88 1.79 -5.21 -7.69
N ARG A 89 3.05 -5.18 -7.24
CA ARG A 89 4.18 -5.86 -7.89
C ARG A 89 4.66 -5.26 -9.22
N SER A 90 4.19 -4.07 -9.60
CA SER A 90 4.70 -3.33 -10.78
C SER A 90 5.97 -2.51 -10.51
N GLY A 91 6.69 -2.75 -9.38
CA GLY A 91 7.91 -2.03 -9.04
C GLY A 91 7.70 -0.79 -8.15
N THR A 92 6.51 -0.58 -7.61
CA THR A 92 6.16 0.58 -6.76
C THR A 92 7.06 0.73 -5.53
N THR A 93 7.58 -0.35 -4.95
CA THR A 93 8.52 -0.28 -3.81
C THR A 93 9.88 0.27 -4.22
N TYR A 94 10.42 -0.17 -5.37
CA TYR A 94 11.66 0.40 -5.91
C TYR A 94 11.47 1.90 -6.19
N PHE A 95 10.34 2.26 -6.79
CA PHE A 95 9.98 3.63 -7.07
C PHE A 95 9.87 4.50 -5.80
N GLN A 96 9.27 3.98 -4.73
CA GLN A 96 9.21 4.65 -3.42
C GLN A 96 10.60 4.98 -2.89
N TYR A 97 11.57 4.05 -3.01
CA TYR A 97 12.92 4.29 -2.56
C TYR A 97 13.66 5.36 -3.37
N LEU A 98 13.35 5.51 -4.66
CA LEU A 98 13.88 6.61 -5.46
C LEU A 98 13.34 7.97 -4.98
N PHE A 99 12.04 8.06 -4.66
CA PHE A 99 11.44 9.25 -4.06
C PHE A 99 12.01 9.55 -2.67
N ASP A 100 12.34 8.54 -1.88
CA ASP A 100 12.97 8.73 -0.57
C ASP A 100 14.41 9.31 -0.66
N ARG A 101 15.00 9.33 -1.85
CA ARG A 101 16.26 10.05 -2.11
C ARG A 101 16.09 11.54 -2.34
N ASP A 102 14.86 12.01 -2.53
CA ASP A 102 14.56 13.44 -2.63
C ASP A 102 14.13 14.00 -1.26
N SER A 103 15.06 14.66 -0.60
CA SER A 103 14.86 15.22 0.74
C SER A 103 13.80 16.32 0.83
N ARG A 104 13.27 16.78 -0.30
CA ARG A 104 12.16 17.74 -0.35
C ARG A 104 10.83 17.10 0.04
N PHE A 105 10.69 15.79 -0.16
CA PHE A 105 9.50 15.05 0.22
C PHE A 105 9.58 14.47 1.63
N ARG A 106 8.44 14.26 2.23
CA ARG A 106 8.25 13.43 3.42
C ARG A 106 7.56 12.12 3.02
N LEU A 107 8.09 11.00 3.50
CA LEU A 107 7.49 9.68 3.40
C LEU A 107 7.15 9.18 4.79
N ILE A 108 6.14 8.31 4.90
CA ILE A 108 5.81 7.61 6.13
C ILE A 108 6.98 6.68 6.46
N ARG A 109 7.43 6.66 7.72
CA ARG A 109 8.47 5.74 8.19
C ARG A 109 7.84 4.46 8.74
N THR A 110 8.57 3.35 8.71
CA THR A 110 8.06 2.03 9.15
C THR A 110 7.59 2.03 10.60
N TRP A 111 8.29 2.75 11.49
CA TRP A 111 7.83 2.91 12.87
C TRP A 111 6.60 3.83 12.98
N GLU A 112 6.47 4.86 12.14
CA GLU A 112 5.32 5.77 12.09
C GLU A 112 4.05 5.06 11.62
N SER A 113 4.16 4.17 10.62
CA SER A 113 3.02 3.40 10.11
C SER A 113 2.43 2.46 11.16
N THR A 114 3.31 1.88 12.00
CA THR A 114 2.93 0.90 13.04
C THR A 114 2.46 1.58 14.33
N LEU A 115 3.17 2.63 14.77
CA LEU A 115 2.95 3.33 16.05
C LEU A 115 2.90 4.85 15.83
N PRO A 116 1.87 5.39 15.16
CA PRO A 116 1.81 6.80 14.76
C PRO A 116 1.59 7.77 15.93
N SER A 117 1.06 7.29 17.05
CA SER A 117 0.63 8.10 18.21
C SER A 117 1.59 7.99 19.39
N PRO A 118 1.77 9.07 20.19
CA PRO A 118 1.23 10.41 20.03
C PRO A 118 1.89 11.19 18.87
N PRO A 119 1.31 12.33 18.39
CA PRO A 119 1.92 13.16 17.38
C PRO A 119 3.37 13.52 17.71
N PRO A 120 4.36 13.30 16.84
CA PRO A 120 5.79 13.51 17.17
C PRO A 120 6.12 14.93 17.58
N GLY A 121 5.47 15.92 16.99
CA GLY A 121 5.67 17.33 17.30
C GLY A 121 5.04 17.75 18.63
N LEU A 122 4.11 16.95 19.18
CA LEU A 122 3.49 17.21 20.48
C LEU A 122 4.29 16.56 21.62
N ASP A 123 4.80 15.35 21.38
CA ASP A 123 5.65 14.62 22.34
C ASP A 123 6.89 14.04 21.63
N PRO A 124 7.90 14.88 21.36
CA PRO A 124 9.15 14.41 20.75
C PRO A 124 9.90 13.36 21.57
N ALA A 125 9.73 13.37 22.91
CA ALA A 125 10.40 12.42 23.78
C ALA A 125 9.86 10.98 23.60
N SER A 126 8.61 10.82 23.19
CA SER A 126 8.02 9.51 22.93
C SER A 126 8.55 8.83 21.65
N VAL A 127 9.20 9.57 20.74
CA VAL A 127 9.65 9.04 19.45
C VAL A 127 10.60 7.85 19.66
N GLU A 128 11.64 7.99 20.49
CA GLU A 128 12.60 6.90 20.73
C GLU A 128 11.94 5.70 21.41
N THR A 129 11.03 5.93 22.36
CA THR A 129 10.28 4.85 23.02
C THR A 129 9.44 4.06 21.99
N ARG A 130 8.79 4.74 21.03
CA ARG A 130 8.02 4.09 19.97
C ARG A 130 8.92 3.33 18.99
N ARG A 131 10.07 3.89 18.63
CA ARG A 131 11.09 3.20 17.82
C ARG A 131 11.56 1.92 18.50
N GLN A 132 11.84 1.98 19.80
CA GLN A 132 12.18 0.79 20.56
C GLN A 132 11.04 -0.23 20.60
N ALA A 133 9.81 0.19 20.83
CA ALA A 133 8.64 -0.69 20.78
C ALA A 133 8.45 -1.32 19.38
N TRP A 134 8.69 -0.56 18.32
CA TRP A 134 8.69 -1.08 16.94
C TRP A 134 9.75 -2.19 16.76
N ARG A 135 10.99 -1.98 17.24
CA ARG A 135 12.06 -3.00 17.20
C ARG A 135 11.65 -4.28 17.89
N GLU A 136 10.98 -4.19 19.04
CA GLU A 136 10.47 -5.37 19.76
C GLU A 136 9.37 -6.09 18.96
N LEU A 137 8.44 -5.36 18.34
CA LEU A 137 7.42 -5.94 17.47
C LEU A 137 8.02 -6.68 16.27
N GLN A 138 9.13 -6.17 15.70
CA GLN A 138 9.80 -6.83 14.57
C GLN A 138 10.36 -8.23 14.97
N LYS A 139 10.81 -8.43 16.21
CA LYS A 139 11.31 -9.73 16.69
C LYS A 139 10.24 -10.83 16.69
N ALA A 140 8.96 -10.44 16.82
CA ALA A 140 7.82 -11.34 16.82
C ALA A 140 7.20 -11.55 15.43
N ARG A 141 7.77 -10.93 14.37
CA ARG A 141 7.28 -11.11 13.01
C ARG A 141 7.52 -12.53 12.49
N PRO A 142 6.56 -13.13 11.79
CA PRO A 142 6.81 -14.39 11.11
C PRO A 142 7.80 -14.15 9.97
N HIS A 143 8.79 -15.01 9.91
CA HIS A 143 9.68 -15.11 8.77
C HIS A 143 9.22 -16.26 7.88
N PHE A 144 9.11 -16.01 6.59
CA PHE A 144 8.97 -17.03 5.56
C PHE A 144 10.01 -16.80 4.47
N GLU A 145 10.36 -17.83 3.74
CA GLU A 145 11.37 -17.74 2.68
C GLU A 145 10.97 -16.67 1.63
N GLY A 146 11.89 -15.75 1.34
CA GLY A 146 11.66 -14.64 0.41
C GLY A 146 10.96 -13.42 1.03
N PHE A 147 10.68 -13.42 2.33
CA PHE A 147 10.05 -12.27 3.01
C PHE A 147 10.88 -10.98 2.86
N GLU A 148 12.21 -11.08 3.03
CA GLU A 148 13.15 -9.95 2.90
C GLU A 148 13.22 -9.40 1.47
N ALA A 149 12.92 -10.23 0.46
CA ALA A 149 12.82 -9.80 -0.92
C ALA A 149 11.54 -8.97 -1.21
N LEU A 150 10.54 -9.04 -0.33
CA LEU A 150 9.26 -8.34 -0.48
C LEU A 150 9.32 -6.92 0.08
N HIS A 151 9.94 -6.74 1.25
CA HIS A 151 10.05 -5.45 1.94
C HIS A 151 11.38 -5.30 2.67
N LEU A 152 11.96 -4.10 2.56
CA LEU A 152 13.02 -3.66 3.46
C LEU A 152 12.39 -3.19 4.77
N TYR A 153 12.65 -3.92 5.82
CA TYR A 153 12.30 -3.50 7.18
C TYR A 153 13.48 -2.78 7.82
N ASP A 154 13.69 -1.55 7.36
CA ASP A 154 14.55 -0.59 8.01
C ASP A 154 13.66 0.32 8.87
N GLU A 155 14.07 0.59 10.09
CA GLU A 155 13.34 1.44 11.04
C GLU A 155 13.04 2.82 10.46
N ASP A 156 14.02 3.41 9.79
CA ASP A 156 13.92 4.68 9.09
C ASP A 156 13.56 4.55 7.60
N GLY A 157 13.30 3.32 7.15
CA GLY A 157 12.81 3.02 5.81
C GLY A 157 11.43 3.62 5.57
N SER A 158 11.13 3.89 4.29
CA SER A 158 9.79 4.35 3.90
C SER A 158 8.80 3.20 3.88
N ASP A 159 7.58 3.44 4.38
CA ASP A 159 6.48 2.48 4.43
C ASP A 159 5.28 2.92 3.58
N GLU A 160 4.30 2.03 3.46
CA GLU A 160 3.11 2.22 2.66
C GLU A 160 1.97 2.87 3.44
N CYS A 161 1.08 3.57 2.72
CA CYS A 161 -0.18 4.08 3.26
C CYS A 161 -1.14 2.95 3.69
N HIS A 162 -0.85 1.69 3.33
CA HIS A 162 -1.66 0.52 3.68
C HIS A 162 -2.08 0.52 5.15
N ALA A 163 -1.13 0.72 6.07
CA ALA A 163 -1.38 0.72 7.51
C ALA A 163 -2.41 1.77 7.94
N PHE A 164 -2.44 2.95 7.31
CA PHE A 164 -3.40 4.01 7.65
C PHE A 164 -4.78 3.76 7.05
N LEU A 165 -4.84 3.24 5.82
CA LEU A 165 -6.09 2.86 5.17
C LEU A 165 -6.74 1.63 5.85
N GLN A 166 -5.91 0.71 6.36
CA GLN A 166 -6.38 -0.46 7.10
C GLN A 166 -7.10 -0.09 8.40
N GLN A 167 -6.76 1.04 9.03
CA GLN A 167 -7.38 1.49 10.27
C GLN A 167 -8.89 1.77 10.16
N SER A 168 -9.40 2.05 8.96
CA SER A 168 -10.83 2.18 8.65
C SER A 168 -11.39 0.96 7.91
N TRP A 169 -10.59 -0.10 7.79
CA TRP A 169 -10.89 -1.32 7.03
C TRP A 169 -11.09 -1.08 5.52
N GLY A 170 -10.67 0.08 5.00
CA GLY A 170 -10.79 0.47 3.59
C GLY A 170 -9.58 0.10 2.71
N ALA A 171 -8.71 -0.80 3.16
CA ALA A 171 -7.53 -1.21 2.42
C ALA A 171 -7.78 -2.49 1.60
N ALA A 172 -7.77 -2.38 0.27
CA ALA A 172 -7.93 -3.55 -0.63
C ALA A 172 -6.90 -4.67 -0.38
N GLY A 173 -5.70 -4.32 0.09
CA GLY A 173 -4.66 -5.28 0.47
C GLY A 173 -5.03 -6.25 1.58
N LEU A 174 -6.12 -6.01 2.33
CA LEU A 174 -6.67 -6.98 3.28
C LEU A 174 -7.04 -8.29 2.59
N HIS A 175 -7.48 -8.24 1.31
CA HIS A 175 -7.75 -9.44 0.52
C HIS A 175 -6.49 -10.26 0.19
N ASN A 176 -5.32 -9.63 0.18
CA ASN A 176 -4.05 -10.35 0.02
C ASN A 176 -3.63 -11.06 1.31
N LEU A 177 -3.90 -10.45 2.47
CA LEU A 177 -3.56 -11.00 3.80
C LEU A 177 -4.51 -12.13 4.20
N PHE A 178 -5.79 -11.96 3.88
CA PHE A 178 -6.87 -12.87 4.23
C PHE A 178 -7.72 -13.15 2.99
N ARG A 179 -8.30 -14.33 2.88
CA ARG A 179 -9.27 -14.57 1.80
C ARG A 179 -10.62 -13.96 2.19
N VAL A 180 -10.94 -12.80 1.63
CA VAL A 180 -12.17 -12.04 1.92
C VAL A 180 -12.81 -11.51 0.63
N PRO A 181 -13.24 -12.40 -0.30
CA PRO A 181 -13.68 -12.00 -1.63
C PRO A 181 -14.94 -11.10 -1.61
N GLU A 182 -15.94 -11.45 -0.81
CA GLU A 182 -17.18 -10.67 -0.72
C GLU A 182 -16.95 -9.30 -0.11
N PHE A 183 -16.07 -9.20 0.89
CA PHE A 183 -15.67 -7.92 1.45
C PHE A 183 -14.89 -7.07 0.42
N PHE A 184 -14.01 -7.69 -0.36
CA PHE A 184 -13.24 -6.98 -1.38
C PHE A 184 -14.14 -6.37 -2.47
N ASP A 185 -15.10 -7.12 -2.98
CA ASP A 185 -16.05 -6.60 -3.97
C ASP A 185 -16.95 -5.53 -3.37
N TRP A 186 -17.44 -5.73 -2.14
CA TRP A 186 -18.22 -4.71 -1.43
C TRP A 186 -17.40 -3.42 -1.19
N LEU A 187 -16.11 -3.54 -0.82
CA LEU A 187 -15.22 -2.39 -0.64
C LEU A 187 -15.14 -1.54 -1.92
N LEU A 188 -15.06 -2.18 -3.08
CA LEU A 188 -14.95 -1.47 -4.35
C LEU A 188 -16.27 -0.85 -4.83
N ASP A 189 -17.40 -1.49 -4.54
CA ASP A 189 -18.68 -1.14 -5.13
C ASP A 189 -19.58 -0.31 -4.21
N TRP A 190 -19.37 -0.35 -2.90
CA TRP A 190 -20.29 0.20 -1.92
C TRP A 190 -19.65 1.02 -0.79
N LEU A 191 -18.37 0.82 -0.48
CA LEU A 191 -17.71 1.59 0.57
C LEU A 191 -17.44 3.02 0.08
N ASP A 192 -17.79 4.00 0.90
CA ASP A 192 -17.31 5.37 0.70
C ASP A 192 -15.80 5.44 1.03
N LEU A 193 -14.97 5.27 0.00
CA LEU A 193 -13.52 5.33 0.15
C LEU A 193 -13.01 6.75 0.48
N ALA A 194 -13.79 7.79 0.26
CA ALA A 194 -13.41 9.14 0.69
C ALA A 194 -13.32 9.21 2.23
N GLU A 195 -14.22 8.53 2.97
CA GLU A 195 -14.09 8.43 4.44
C GLU A 195 -12.79 7.74 4.86
N THR A 196 -12.39 6.68 4.16
CA THR A 196 -11.10 6.02 4.38
C THR A 196 -9.93 6.99 4.20
N TYR A 197 -9.97 7.83 3.16
CA TYR A 197 -8.94 8.84 2.93
C TYR A 197 -9.02 10.04 3.88
N ARG A 198 -10.18 10.34 4.48
CA ARG A 198 -10.28 11.32 5.60
C ARG A 198 -9.57 10.80 6.85
N VAL A 199 -9.71 9.51 7.19
CA VAL A 199 -8.93 8.88 8.27
C VAL A 199 -7.43 8.90 7.94
N HIS A 200 -7.05 8.57 6.72
CA HIS A 200 -5.66 8.64 6.24
C HIS A 200 -5.10 10.07 6.38
N LYS A 201 -5.85 11.10 5.98
CA LYS A 201 -5.44 12.51 6.11
C LYS A 201 -5.23 12.91 7.57
N ARG A 202 -6.11 12.49 8.46
CA ARG A 202 -6.01 12.72 9.91
C ARG A 202 -4.70 12.15 10.48
N GLN A 203 -4.27 10.97 10.04
CA GLN A 203 -2.99 10.38 10.44
C GLN A 203 -1.80 11.23 9.95
N LEU A 204 -1.83 11.68 8.71
CA LEU A 204 -0.78 12.55 8.18
C LEU A 204 -0.72 13.89 8.92
N GLN A 205 -1.88 14.48 9.26
CA GLN A 205 -1.97 15.70 10.04
C GLN A 205 -1.37 15.52 11.44
N CYS A 206 -1.67 14.42 12.13
CA CYS A 206 -1.06 14.08 13.41
C CYS A 206 0.48 13.96 13.30
N LEU A 207 0.97 13.29 12.27
CA LEU A 207 2.41 13.13 12.05
C LEU A 207 3.12 14.44 11.67
N GLN A 208 2.43 15.33 10.94
CA GLN A 208 2.99 16.59 10.47
C GLN A 208 2.94 17.70 11.52
N TRP A 209 2.01 17.63 12.46
CA TRP A 209 1.79 18.66 13.48
C TRP A 209 3.08 19.08 14.18
N ARG A 210 3.38 20.37 14.12
CA ARG A 210 4.62 21.00 14.67
C ARG A 210 5.93 20.39 14.14
N SER A 211 5.89 19.75 12.97
CA SER A 211 7.07 19.29 12.25
C SER A 211 7.35 20.17 11.03
N PRO A 212 8.57 20.20 10.49
CA PRO A 212 8.85 20.92 9.24
C PRO A 212 7.94 20.42 8.12
N ARG A 213 7.18 21.34 7.51
CA ARG A 213 6.28 21.00 6.40
C ARG A 213 7.08 20.63 5.16
N LYS A 214 6.72 19.52 4.56
CA LYS A 214 7.21 19.03 3.27
C LYS A 214 6.06 18.39 2.52
N PRO A 215 5.99 18.46 1.18
CA PRO A 215 5.06 17.65 0.41
C PRO A 215 5.22 16.18 0.75
N TRP A 216 4.11 15.46 0.86
CA TRP A 216 4.13 14.03 1.10
C TRP A 216 4.29 13.25 -0.21
N ALA A 217 5.17 12.25 -0.22
CA ALA A 217 5.16 11.19 -1.22
C ALA A 217 4.55 9.94 -0.58
N LEU A 218 3.35 9.59 -1.01
CA LEU A 218 2.45 8.63 -0.39
C LEU A 218 2.36 7.39 -1.27
N LYS A 219 2.93 6.29 -0.82
CA LYS A 219 2.96 5.07 -1.63
C LYS A 219 1.98 4.03 -1.12
N TYR A 220 1.17 3.53 -2.01
CA TYR A 220 0.41 2.29 -1.88
C TYR A 220 -0.05 1.86 -3.27
N PRO A 221 0.27 0.64 -3.72
CA PRO A 221 -0.13 0.22 -5.06
C PRO A 221 -1.63 0.38 -5.30
N ASN A 222 -2.43 -0.01 -4.33
CA ASN A 222 -3.89 -0.03 -4.46
C ASN A 222 -4.56 1.37 -4.34
N HIS A 223 -3.81 2.48 -4.28
CA HIS A 223 -4.40 3.81 -4.45
C HIS A 223 -5.15 3.95 -5.78
N VAL A 224 -4.81 3.13 -6.78
CA VAL A 224 -5.47 3.11 -8.10
C VAL A 224 -6.96 2.82 -8.05
N ILE A 225 -7.47 2.19 -6.97
CA ILE A 225 -8.90 1.88 -6.85
C ILE A 225 -9.76 3.06 -6.41
N ALA A 226 -9.14 4.16 -5.94
CA ALA A 226 -9.81 5.26 -5.26
C ALA A 226 -9.31 6.64 -5.71
N MET A 227 -8.89 6.79 -6.97
CA MET A 227 -8.28 8.04 -7.45
C MET A 227 -9.25 9.22 -7.41
N ASN A 228 -10.54 9.01 -7.68
CA ASN A 228 -11.57 10.06 -7.57
C ASN A 228 -11.77 10.48 -6.10
N GLU A 229 -11.84 9.53 -5.18
CA GLU A 229 -12.02 9.76 -3.75
C GLU A 229 -10.77 10.42 -3.12
N ILE A 230 -9.58 10.10 -3.65
CA ILE A 230 -8.36 10.84 -3.30
C ILE A 230 -8.48 12.30 -3.70
N LEU A 231 -8.98 12.61 -4.91
CA LEU A 231 -9.16 14.00 -5.36
C LEU A 231 -10.25 14.74 -4.57
N GLU A 232 -11.24 14.05 -4.03
CA GLU A 232 -12.23 14.65 -3.13
C GLU A 232 -11.57 15.14 -1.82
N VAL A 233 -10.65 14.33 -1.25
CA VAL A 233 -9.99 14.63 0.04
C VAL A 233 -8.74 15.49 -0.12
N TYR A 234 -8.04 15.35 -1.25
CA TYR A 234 -6.81 16.05 -1.62
C TYR A 234 -6.94 16.63 -3.04
N PRO A 235 -7.65 17.76 -3.22
CA PRO A 235 -7.97 18.30 -4.55
C PRO A 235 -6.75 18.65 -5.41
N ASP A 236 -5.61 18.89 -4.78
CA ASP A 236 -4.33 19.23 -5.38
C ASP A 236 -3.38 18.03 -5.49
N ALA A 237 -3.87 16.80 -5.22
CA ALA A 237 -3.08 15.58 -5.33
C ALA A 237 -2.53 15.38 -6.74
N ARG A 238 -1.33 14.81 -6.82
CA ARG A 238 -0.63 14.42 -8.04
C ARG A 238 -0.44 12.92 -8.05
N PHE A 239 -0.64 12.29 -9.21
CA PHE A 239 -0.55 10.85 -9.35
C PHE A 239 0.64 10.44 -10.19
N VAL A 240 1.39 9.43 -9.74
CA VAL A 240 2.44 8.78 -10.50
C VAL A 240 2.19 7.29 -10.47
N MET A 241 1.99 6.69 -11.66
CA MET A 241 1.53 5.31 -11.79
C MET A 241 2.52 4.46 -12.57
N THR A 242 3.02 3.40 -11.94
CA THR A 242 3.91 2.44 -12.61
C THR A 242 3.11 1.35 -13.31
N HIS A 243 3.56 0.96 -14.51
CA HIS A 243 3.01 -0.12 -15.33
C HIS A 243 4.03 -1.22 -15.57
N ARG A 244 3.56 -2.48 -15.55
CA ARG A 244 4.36 -3.66 -15.84
C ARG A 244 3.46 -4.74 -16.47
N ASP A 245 4.06 -5.74 -17.16
CA ASP A 245 3.35 -6.89 -17.75
C ASP A 245 2.35 -7.50 -16.73
N PRO A 246 1.03 -7.44 -16.99
CA PRO A 246 0.01 -7.95 -16.06
C PRO A 246 0.19 -9.44 -15.74
N ALA A 247 0.73 -10.25 -16.65
CA ALA A 247 1.00 -11.65 -16.38
C ALA A 247 2.05 -11.84 -15.27
N GLN A 248 3.08 -10.96 -15.25
CA GLN A 248 4.06 -10.95 -14.17
C GLN A 248 3.46 -10.43 -12.86
N VAL A 249 2.62 -9.43 -12.94
CA VAL A 249 1.90 -8.89 -11.78
C VAL A 249 1.05 -9.97 -11.13
N VAL A 250 0.19 -10.66 -11.89
CA VAL A 250 -0.72 -11.71 -11.37
C VAL A 250 0.07 -12.86 -10.74
N GLY A 251 1.12 -13.38 -11.39
CA GLY A 251 1.93 -14.45 -10.83
C GLY A 251 2.63 -14.05 -9.52
N SER A 252 3.22 -12.84 -9.50
CA SER A 252 3.93 -12.33 -8.34
C SER A 252 3.01 -12.05 -7.14
N ILE A 253 1.81 -11.48 -7.37
CA ILE A 253 0.85 -11.21 -6.31
C ILE A 253 0.24 -12.51 -5.77
N SER A 254 0.02 -13.51 -6.64
CA SER A 254 -0.46 -14.84 -6.23
C SER A 254 0.51 -15.52 -5.25
N LYS A 255 1.81 -15.52 -5.56
CA LYS A 255 2.84 -16.02 -4.64
C LYS A 255 2.86 -15.26 -3.32
N MET A 256 2.84 -13.94 -3.38
CA MET A 256 2.84 -13.11 -2.18
C MET A 256 1.60 -13.40 -1.30
N SER A 257 0.41 -13.44 -1.89
CA SER A 257 -0.84 -13.68 -1.16
C SER A 257 -0.89 -15.11 -0.59
N TRP A 258 -0.40 -16.12 -1.32
CA TRP A 258 -0.31 -17.47 -0.82
C TRP A 258 0.59 -17.54 0.43
N ASN A 259 1.77 -16.91 0.40
CA ASN A 259 2.68 -16.86 1.53
C ASN A 259 2.04 -16.14 2.73
N LEU A 260 1.43 -14.96 2.53
CA LEU A 260 0.81 -14.17 3.59
C LEU A 260 -0.36 -14.92 4.25
N ARG A 261 -1.24 -15.52 3.44
CA ARG A 261 -2.39 -16.30 3.90
C ARG A 261 -1.92 -17.54 4.68
N SER A 262 -0.84 -18.22 4.25
CA SER A 262 -0.30 -19.40 4.91
C SER A 262 0.15 -19.15 6.35
N VAL A 263 0.50 -17.92 6.72
CA VAL A 263 0.94 -17.56 8.08
C VAL A 263 -0.17 -17.71 9.12
N VAL A 264 -1.42 -17.48 8.74
CA VAL A 264 -2.55 -17.41 9.68
C VAL A 264 -3.64 -18.45 9.41
N ALA A 265 -3.66 -19.05 8.24
CA ALA A 265 -4.67 -20.05 7.86
C ALA A 265 -4.59 -21.34 8.71
N ALA A 266 -5.74 -21.97 8.96
CA ALA A 266 -5.82 -23.28 9.62
C ALA A 266 -5.25 -24.41 8.77
N THR A 267 -5.33 -24.26 7.46
CA THR A 267 -4.81 -25.23 6.46
C THR A 267 -4.07 -24.48 5.37
N THR A 268 -3.12 -25.14 4.71
CA THR A 268 -2.41 -24.57 3.56
C THR A 268 -3.41 -24.07 2.51
N PRO A 269 -3.36 -22.78 2.09
CA PRO A 269 -4.25 -22.28 1.06
C PRO A 269 -4.09 -23.01 -0.27
N ASP A 270 -5.19 -23.27 -0.97
CA ASP A 270 -5.18 -23.84 -2.31
C ASP A 270 -4.58 -22.82 -3.31
N MET A 271 -3.55 -23.23 -4.05
CA MET A 271 -2.84 -22.34 -4.97
C MET A 271 -3.71 -21.89 -6.13
N HIS A 272 -4.56 -22.78 -6.69
CA HIS A 272 -5.44 -22.43 -7.78
C HIS A 272 -6.52 -21.44 -7.35
N GLN A 273 -7.05 -21.60 -6.13
CA GLN A 273 -7.97 -20.63 -5.57
C GLN A 273 -7.30 -19.27 -5.35
N VAL A 274 -6.06 -19.24 -4.87
CA VAL A 274 -5.29 -17.98 -4.74
C VAL A 274 -5.06 -17.36 -6.11
N GLY A 275 -4.75 -18.14 -7.14
CA GLY A 275 -4.61 -17.66 -8.51
C GLY A 275 -5.88 -16.97 -9.03
N ALA A 276 -7.02 -17.65 -8.85
CA ALA A 276 -8.32 -17.10 -9.26
C ALA A 276 -8.67 -15.81 -8.49
N ASP A 277 -8.48 -15.79 -7.15
CA ASP A 277 -8.69 -14.61 -6.33
C ASP A 277 -7.81 -13.43 -6.78
N MET A 278 -6.54 -13.67 -7.09
CA MET A 278 -5.60 -12.62 -7.48
C MET A 278 -5.79 -12.15 -8.93
N LEU A 279 -6.22 -13.01 -9.83
CA LEU A 279 -6.61 -12.62 -11.18
C LEU A 279 -7.82 -11.66 -11.11
N HIS A 280 -8.85 -11.99 -10.32
CA HIS A 280 -10.00 -11.13 -10.07
C HIS A 280 -9.57 -9.81 -9.44
N PHE A 281 -8.73 -9.86 -8.41
CA PHE A 281 -8.19 -8.68 -7.73
C PHE A 281 -7.50 -7.72 -8.71
N ILE A 282 -6.63 -8.22 -9.59
CA ILE A 282 -5.93 -7.38 -10.58
C ILE A 282 -6.90 -6.88 -11.64
N GLN A 283 -7.90 -7.68 -12.07
CA GLN A 283 -8.93 -7.21 -13.01
C GLN A 283 -9.66 -5.99 -12.46
N ARG A 284 -10.13 -6.06 -11.22
CA ARG A 284 -10.85 -4.93 -10.59
C ARG A 284 -9.97 -3.67 -10.47
N HIS A 285 -8.65 -3.82 -10.25
CA HIS A 285 -7.71 -2.70 -10.25
C HIS A 285 -7.56 -2.11 -11.66
N VAL A 286 -7.43 -2.95 -12.67
CA VAL A 286 -7.35 -2.51 -14.09
C VAL A 286 -8.62 -1.78 -14.51
N ASP A 287 -9.79 -2.29 -14.12
CA ASP A 287 -11.08 -1.64 -14.42
C ASP A 287 -11.12 -0.22 -13.87
N ARG A 288 -10.70 -0.01 -12.61
CA ARG A 288 -10.64 1.31 -11.99
C ARG A 288 -9.60 2.24 -12.63
N ILE A 289 -8.44 1.71 -13.03
CA ILE A 289 -7.44 2.49 -13.77
C ILE A 289 -8.00 2.96 -15.10
N MET A 290 -8.63 2.07 -15.88
CA MET A 290 -9.20 2.39 -17.19
C MET A 290 -10.38 3.37 -17.07
N GLU A 291 -11.21 3.22 -16.05
CA GLU A 291 -12.32 4.14 -15.76
C GLU A 291 -11.80 5.55 -15.47
N PHE A 292 -10.80 5.66 -14.57
CA PHE A 292 -10.20 6.97 -14.23
C PHE A 292 -9.50 7.61 -15.43
N ASP A 293 -8.73 6.84 -16.22
CA ASP A 293 -8.03 7.32 -17.41
C ASP A 293 -8.99 7.86 -18.47
N ALA A 294 -10.16 7.24 -18.62
CA ALA A 294 -11.22 7.72 -19.53
C ALA A 294 -12.03 8.91 -18.96
N GLY A 295 -11.87 9.20 -17.67
CA GLY A 295 -12.59 10.25 -16.95
C GLY A 295 -11.98 11.66 -17.12
N PRO A 296 -12.58 12.67 -16.45
CA PRO A 296 -12.17 14.07 -16.59
C PRO A 296 -10.80 14.40 -15.97
N HIS A 297 -10.20 13.49 -15.23
CA HIS A 297 -8.94 13.67 -14.50
C HIS A 297 -7.83 12.71 -14.96
N GLY A 298 -8.02 11.98 -16.05
CA GLY A 298 -7.03 11.03 -16.57
C GLY A 298 -5.68 11.67 -16.89
N ASP A 299 -5.67 12.94 -17.29
CA ASP A 299 -4.48 13.73 -17.59
C ASP A 299 -3.63 14.10 -16.34
N ARG A 300 -4.15 13.89 -15.13
CA ARG A 300 -3.41 14.14 -13.86
C ARG A 300 -2.41 13.04 -13.52
N VAL A 301 -2.34 11.96 -14.29
CA VAL A 301 -1.47 10.82 -14.01
C VAL A 301 -0.18 10.90 -14.81
N VAL A 302 0.96 10.87 -14.14
CA VAL A 302 2.26 10.65 -14.78
C VAL A 302 2.48 9.13 -14.86
N HIS A 303 2.35 8.57 -16.05
CA HIS A 303 2.56 7.14 -16.30
C HIS A 303 4.05 6.80 -16.39
N VAL A 304 4.46 5.67 -15.81
CA VAL A 304 5.85 5.21 -15.71
C VAL A 304 5.96 3.78 -16.19
N ASP A 305 6.78 3.54 -17.20
CA ASP A 305 7.17 2.19 -17.61
C ASP A 305 8.18 1.62 -16.61
N TYR A 306 7.86 0.46 -16.01
CA TYR A 306 8.74 -0.23 -15.07
C TYR A 306 10.14 -0.51 -15.64
N TYR A 307 10.23 -0.90 -16.92
CA TYR A 307 11.51 -1.26 -17.54
C TYR A 307 12.35 0.00 -17.80
N ALA A 308 11.75 1.09 -18.26
CA ALA A 308 12.43 2.37 -18.38
C ALA A 308 12.94 2.88 -17.02
N LEU A 309 12.12 2.78 -15.98
CA LEU A 309 12.52 3.17 -14.63
C LEU A 309 13.72 2.36 -14.10
N VAL A 310 13.80 1.07 -14.41
CA VAL A 310 14.92 0.21 -14.00
C VAL A 310 16.16 0.47 -14.84
N ALA A 311 16.00 0.80 -16.12
CA ALA A 311 17.12 1.05 -17.04
C ALA A 311 17.82 2.39 -16.78
N ASP A 312 17.03 3.46 -16.57
CA ASP A 312 17.53 4.81 -16.32
C ASP A 312 16.70 5.50 -15.21
N PRO A 313 16.93 5.13 -13.94
CA PRO A 313 16.18 5.71 -12.84
C PRO A 313 16.38 7.22 -12.70
N VAL A 314 17.54 7.75 -13.08
CA VAL A 314 17.81 9.20 -12.98
C VAL A 314 17.04 9.96 -14.07
N GLY A 315 17.06 9.48 -15.31
CA GLY A 315 16.28 10.07 -16.41
C GLY A 315 14.78 10.00 -16.14
N GLU A 316 14.29 8.85 -15.68
CA GLU A 316 12.87 8.69 -15.34
C GLU A 316 12.45 9.57 -14.14
N MET A 317 13.25 9.71 -13.10
CA MET A 317 12.95 10.64 -12.00
C MET A 317 12.91 12.10 -12.48
N ARG A 318 13.77 12.50 -13.40
CA ARG A 318 13.69 13.84 -14.03
C ARG A 318 12.40 14.03 -14.82
N ARG A 319 11.99 13.03 -15.60
CA ARG A 319 10.72 13.05 -16.35
C ARG A 319 9.51 13.10 -15.42
N ILE A 320 9.52 12.32 -14.35
CA ILE A 320 8.45 12.28 -13.35
C ILE A 320 8.35 13.63 -12.62
N HIS A 321 9.46 14.17 -12.13
CA HIS A 321 9.49 15.48 -11.47
C HIS A 321 8.95 16.58 -12.39
N ALA A 322 9.36 16.61 -13.65
CA ALA A 322 8.81 17.54 -14.64
C ALA A 322 7.30 17.35 -14.82
N GLY A 323 6.83 16.10 -14.88
CA GLY A 323 5.40 15.75 -15.02
C GLY A 323 4.56 16.19 -13.81
N ILE A 324 5.13 16.20 -12.62
CA ILE A 324 4.46 16.74 -11.41
C ILE A 324 4.78 18.22 -11.17
N GLY A 325 5.42 18.90 -12.12
CA GLY A 325 5.65 20.36 -12.09
C GLY A 325 6.79 20.81 -11.18
N ILE A 326 7.82 19.98 -10.95
CA ILE A 326 9.03 20.33 -10.18
C ILE A 326 10.29 20.01 -10.98
N ASP A 327 11.40 20.66 -10.64
CA ASP A 327 12.72 20.36 -11.18
C ASP A 327 13.40 19.18 -10.48
N THR A 328 14.51 18.69 -11.04
CA THR A 328 15.38 17.69 -10.39
C THR A 328 16.78 18.30 -10.21
N PRO A 329 17.11 18.83 -9.02
CA PRO A 329 18.46 19.30 -8.73
C PRO A 329 19.52 18.18 -8.92
N ASP A 330 20.73 18.56 -9.35
CA ASP A 330 21.81 17.58 -9.58
C ASP A 330 22.17 16.78 -8.33
N ALA A 331 22.05 17.36 -7.14
CA ALA A 331 22.24 16.64 -5.87
C ALA A 331 21.23 15.50 -5.69
N ILE A 332 19.96 15.69 -6.09
CA ILE A 332 18.93 14.66 -6.05
C ILE A 332 19.19 13.61 -7.13
N ALA A 333 19.48 14.04 -8.35
CA ALA A 333 19.84 13.13 -9.44
C ALA A 333 21.02 12.21 -9.04
N LYS A 334 22.06 12.78 -8.42
CA LYS A 334 23.18 12.02 -7.88
C LYS A 334 22.77 11.04 -6.79
N SER A 335 21.95 11.47 -5.83
CA SER A 335 21.46 10.62 -4.73
C SER A 335 20.66 9.41 -5.24
N VAL A 336 19.82 9.61 -6.26
CA VAL A 336 19.08 8.54 -6.96
C VAL A 336 20.04 7.57 -7.63
N GLY A 337 21.02 8.08 -8.39
CA GLY A 337 22.02 7.24 -9.09
C GLY A 337 22.88 6.43 -8.12
N ASP A 338 23.38 7.05 -7.06
CA ASP A 338 24.21 6.39 -6.04
C ASP A 338 23.42 5.26 -5.34
N TRP A 339 22.14 5.52 -4.98
CA TRP A 339 21.29 4.51 -4.35
C TRP A 339 21.01 3.35 -5.31
N HIS A 340 20.70 3.63 -6.58
CA HIS A 340 20.48 2.60 -7.60
C HIS A 340 21.72 1.71 -7.76
N ALA A 341 22.90 2.30 -7.88
CA ALA A 341 24.16 1.56 -8.02
C ALA A 341 24.46 0.65 -6.82
N ALA A 342 24.08 1.10 -5.60
CA ALA A 342 24.27 0.34 -4.36
C ALA A 342 23.20 -0.77 -4.16
N ASN A 343 22.08 -0.73 -4.91
CA ASN A 343 20.96 -1.67 -4.75
C ASN A 343 20.58 -2.33 -6.09
N PRO A 344 21.45 -3.16 -6.68
CA PRO A 344 21.18 -3.78 -7.96
C PRO A 344 19.95 -4.72 -7.88
N LYS A 345 19.25 -4.86 -9.01
CA LYS A 345 18.13 -5.79 -9.15
C LYS A 345 18.57 -7.20 -8.72
N ASN A 346 17.74 -7.91 -7.98
CA ASN A 346 17.99 -9.25 -7.43
C ASN A 346 19.07 -9.36 -6.32
N ALA A 347 19.62 -8.27 -5.80
CA ALA A 347 20.54 -8.30 -4.65
C ALA A 347 19.96 -9.05 -3.42
N ARG A 348 18.62 -9.19 -3.34
CA ARG A 348 17.87 -9.81 -2.24
C ARG A 348 17.17 -11.11 -2.61
N GLY A 349 17.60 -11.77 -3.68
CA GLY A 349 17.02 -13.01 -4.18
C GLY A 349 16.04 -12.80 -5.34
N ARG A 350 15.75 -13.90 -6.03
CA ARG A 350 14.74 -13.95 -7.09
C ARG A 350 13.39 -14.37 -6.48
N ASN A 351 12.33 -13.79 -6.97
CA ASN A 351 10.98 -14.23 -6.65
C ASN A 351 10.49 -15.14 -7.78
N ASP A 352 10.88 -16.43 -7.73
CA ASP A 352 10.52 -17.39 -8.74
C ASP A 352 9.09 -17.88 -8.54
N TYR A 353 8.28 -17.80 -9.57
CA TYR A 353 6.90 -18.28 -9.65
C TYR A 353 6.53 -18.61 -11.09
N SER A 354 5.56 -19.51 -11.25
CA SER A 354 4.92 -19.82 -12.52
C SER A 354 3.42 -19.66 -12.38
N LEU A 355 2.76 -19.11 -13.40
CA LEU A 355 1.30 -18.98 -13.42
C LEU A 355 0.60 -20.34 -13.34
N ASP A 356 1.19 -21.38 -13.95
CA ASP A 356 0.65 -22.74 -13.93
C ASP A 356 0.50 -23.29 -12.52
N GLN A 357 1.41 -22.93 -11.58
CA GLN A 357 1.30 -23.32 -10.16
C GLN A 357 0.02 -22.80 -9.52
N TYR A 358 -0.51 -21.69 -10.05
CA TYR A 358 -1.73 -21.02 -9.60
C TYR A 358 -2.94 -21.33 -10.49
N GLY A 359 -2.84 -22.35 -11.39
CA GLY A 359 -3.90 -22.77 -12.28
C GLY A 359 -4.24 -21.76 -13.38
N LEU A 360 -3.30 -20.89 -13.75
CA LEU A 360 -3.50 -19.81 -14.72
C LEU A 360 -2.66 -20.03 -15.98
N ASP A 361 -3.28 -19.86 -17.14
CA ASP A 361 -2.60 -19.85 -18.44
C ASP A 361 -2.11 -18.45 -18.80
N ILE A 362 -0.83 -18.32 -19.16
CA ILE A 362 -0.21 -17.02 -19.45
C ILE A 362 -0.81 -16.32 -20.67
N GLY A 363 -1.24 -17.10 -21.68
CA GLY A 363 -1.88 -16.57 -22.87
C GLY A 363 -3.26 -15.98 -22.55
N ALA A 364 -4.06 -16.70 -21.78
CA ALA A 364 -5.37 -16.26 -21.32
C ALA A 364 -5.28 -14.99 -20.45
N VAL A 365 -4.31 -14.93 -19.53
CA VAL A 365 -4.08 -13.74 -18.68
C VAL A 365 -3.68 -12.54 -19.55
N ARG A 366 -2.80 -12.70 -20.54
CA ARG A 366 -2.43 -11.62 -21.44
C ARG A 366 -3.57 -11.16 -22.33
N GLU A 367 -4.40 -12.07 -22.83
CA GLU A 367 -5.60 -11.75 -23.61
C GLU A 367 -6.59 -10.93 -22.76
N GLN A 368 -6.84 -11.34 -21.52
CA GLN A 368 -7.72 -10.63 -20.59
C GLN A 368 -7.28 -9.17 -20.37
N PHE A 369 -5.99 -8.89 -20.29
CA PHE A 369 -5.43 -7.55 -20.05
C PHE A 369 -4.94 -6.84 -21.32
N ALA A 370 -5.26 -7.34 -22.51
CA ALA A 370 -4.74 -6.81 -23.77
C ALA A 370 -5.09 -5.32 -24.00
N LEU A 371 -6.32 -4.90 -23.66
CA LEU A 371 -6.74 -3.50 -23.79
C LEU A 371 -5.94 -2.57 -22.87
N TYR A 372 -5.72 -2.98 -21.63
CA TYR A 372 -4.90 -2.23 -20.67
C TYR A 372 -3.45 -2.14 -21.14
N ALA A 373 -2.86 -3.26 -21.55
CA ALA A 373 -1.49 -3.29 -22.05
C ALA A 373 -1.33 -2.41 -23.29
N SER A 374 -2.30 -2.45 -24.23
CA SER A 374 -2.30 -1.61 -25.43
C SER A 374 -2.45 -0.12 -25.09
N ARG A 375 -3.38 0.23 -24.18
CA ARG A 375 -3.65 1.63 -23.82
C ARG A 375 -2.41 2.32 -23.24
N PHE A 376 -1.63 1.63 -22.42
CA PHE A 376 -0.45 2.19 -21.75
C PHE A 376 0.88 1.74 -22.38
N GLY A 377 0.88 1.06 -23.51
CA GLY A 377 2.09 0.62 -24.22
C GLY A 377 2.95 -0.36 -23.42
N ILE A 378 2.32 -1.20 -22.58
CA ILE A 378 3.02 -2.10 -21.66
C ILE A 378 3.56 -3.31 -22.46
N PRO A 379 4.90 -3.53 -22.48
CA PRO A 379 5.48 -4.70 -23.13
C PRO A 379 5.27 -5.98 -22.29
N THR A 380 5.44 -7.14 -22.93
CA THR A 380 5.65 -8.37 -22.17
C THR A 380 6.95 -8.29 -21.35
N GLU A 381 7.07 -9.09 -20.30
CA GLU A 381 8.32 -9.14 -19.50
C GLU A 381 9.54 -9.41 -20.37
N ALA A 382 9.43 -10.36 -21.31
CA ALA A 382 10.52 -10.71 -22.22
C ALA A 382 10.93 -9.52 -23.10
N ASP A 383 9.97 -8.83 -23.69
CA ASP A 383 10.25 -7.67 -24.55
C ASP A 383 10.77 -6.48 -23.72
N GLY A 384 10.21 -6.28 -22.52
CA GLY A 384 10.66 -5.23 -21.61
C GLY A 384 12.10 -5.43 -21.15
N LEU A 385 12.48 -6.66 -20.77
CA LEU A 385 13.84 -7.00 -20.41
C LEU A 385 14.81 -6.90 -21.60
N ALA A 386 14.39 -7.32 -22.78
CA ALA A 386 15.20 -7.18 -24.01
C ALA A 386 15.50 -5.71 -24.32
N ARG A 387 14.54 -4.79 -24.14
CA ARG A 387 14.74 -3.34 -24.33
C ARG A 387 15.85 -2.76 -23.47
N ILE A 388 16.07 -3.31 -22.27
CA ILE A 388 17.06 -2.82 -21.30
C ILE A 388 18.34 -3.68 -21.27
N GLY A 389 18.50 -4.61 -22.21
CA GLY A 389 19.68 -5.48 -22.29
C GLY A 389 19.81 -6.47 -21.12
N ALA A 390 18.71 -6.75 -20.40
CA ALA A 390 18.67 -7.70 -19.30
C ALA A 390 18.08 -9.06 -19.78
N THR A 391 18.54 -10.15 -19.16
CA THR A 391 17.92 -11.49 -19.36
C THR A 391 16.85 -11.75 -18.32
N ALA A 392 15.84 -12.54 -18.71
CA ALA A 392 14.72 -12.93 -17.86
C ALA A 392 15.14 -13.80 -16.65
#